data_2b4bd49fee26d8c87a772651a5efd1f7
#
_entry.id   2b4bd49fee26d8c87a772651a5efd1f7
#
_cell.length_a   1.000
_cell.length_b   1.000
_cell.length_c   1.000
_cell.angle_alpha   90.00
_cell.angle_beta   90.00
_cell.angle_gamma   90.00
#
_symmetry.space_group_name_H-M   'P 1'
#
loop_
_entity.id
_entity.type
_entity.pdbx_description
1 polymer ?
#
loop_
_entity_poly.entity_id
_entity_poly.type
_entity_poly.pdbx_seq_one_letter_code
_entity_poly.pdbx_strand_id
1 'polypeptide(L)'
;ADVIIMSREITADEKELYTSKVDLPFQPARFAGDAVVFVTSKNSTRNFITLDEIKKELLSNSRKMIFDGASTGNFNFVAQKFNIEPQNVKFSVIKGNEQIIDQIDKYPSSIGVISFNTISNPYSKEAATLREKIKVLSVIDNKGVSYLPTTETIRNMKYPFTRILYFLTNEGNFGVGNGFIRFSCTQIGQIVVSNEGLQPYNIFKREV
;
A
#
# COMPACT_ATOMS: atom_id res chain seq x y z
N ALA A 1 -9.74 -14.61 13.77
CA ALA A 1 -10.12 -14.34 12.38
C ALA A 1 -9.71 -15.54 11.54
N ASP A 2 -10.57 -15.96 10.63
CA ASP A 2 -10.34 -17.15 9.79
C ASP A 2 -9.49 -16.79 8.57
N VAL A 3 -9.55 -15.53 8.16
CA VAL A 3 -8.74 -14.95 7.08
C VAL A 3 -8.24 -13.57 7.51
N ILE A 4 -6.97 -13.30 7.25
CA ILE A 4 -6.37 -11.98 7.38
C ILE A 4 -5.82 -11.48 6.05
N ILE A 5 -5.83 -10.17 5.86
CA ILE A 5 -5.22 -9.51 4.71
C ILE A 5 -3.92 -8.85 5.18
N MET A 6 -2.83 -9.13 4.47
CA MET A 6 -1.54 -8.53 4.71
C MET A 6 -1.13 -7.66 3.53
N SER A 7 -0.57 -6.49 3.82
CA SER A 7 -0.12 -5.50 2.82
C SER A 7 1.39 -5.26 2.84
N ARG A 8 2.14 -6.15 3.47
CA ARG A 8 3.60 -6.18 3.56
C ARG A 8 4.08 -7.62 3.68
N GLU A 9 5.35 -7.83 3.52
CA GLU A 9 5.96 -9.12 3.83
C GLU A 9 5.84 -9.42 5.34
N ILE A 10 5.62 -10.69 5.67
CA ILE A 10 5.63 -11.17 7.05
C ILE A 10 7.07 -11.22 7.56
N THR A 11 7.29 -10.83 8.80
CA THR A 11 8.62 -10.94 9.43
C THR A 11 8.96 -12.39 9.77
N ALA A 12 10.24 -12.67 10.02
CA ALA A 12 10.67 -14.00 10.43
C ALA A 12 9.96 -14.47 11.72
N ASP A 13 9.88 -13.58 12.72
CA ASP A 13 9.24 -13.87 14.02
C ASP A 13 7.72 -14.11 13.86
N GLU A 14 7.05 -13.31 13.01
CA GLU A 14 5.63 -13.51 12.71
C GLU A 14 5.39 -14.85 11.99
N LYS A 15 6.30 -15.25 11.09
CA LYS A 15 6.23 -16.53 10.42
C LYS A 15 6.44 -17.70 11.39
N GLU A 16 7.40 -17.59 12.29
CA GLU A 16 7.65 -18.57 13.34
C GLU A 16 6.43 -18.69 14.25
N LEU A 17 5.87 -17.56 14.68
CA LEU A 17 4.65 -17.54 15.50
C LEU A 17 3.47 -18.19 14.77
N TYR A 18 3.30 -17.94 13.47
CA TYR A 18 2.26 -18.59 12.67
C TYR A 18 2.47 -20.10 12.64
N THR A 19 3.66 -20.57 12.28
CA THR A 19 3.97 -22.01 12.17
C THR A 19 3.90 -22.76 13.51
N SER A 20 4.12 -22.06 14.63
CA SER A 20 3.98 -22.65 15.97
C SER A 20 2.53 -22.83 16.42
N LYS A 21 1.59 -22.08 15.84
CA LYS A 21 0.17 -22.08 16.24
C LYS A 21 -0.76 -22.72 15.21
N VAL A 22 -0.32 -22.84 13.98
CA VAL A 22 -1.12 -23.32 12.85
C VAL A 22 -0.42 -24.52 12.23
N ASP A 23 -1.06 -25.69 12.32
CA ASP A 23 -0.56 -26.92 11.71
C ASP A 23 -0.83 -26.95 10.19
N LEU A 24 -0.39 -25.90 9.50
CA LEU A 24 -0.50 -25.75 8.07
C LEU A 24 0.77 -25.09 7.53
N PRO A 25 1.18 -25.41 6.29
CA PRO A 25 2.27 -24.72 5.62
C PRO A 25 1.97 -23.23 5.49
N PHE A 26 2.97 -22.38 5.71
CA PHE A 26 2.84 -20.95 5.42
C PHE A 26 2.75 -20.74 3.91
N GLN A 27 1.55 -20.55 3.40
CA GLN A 27 1.26 -20.35 1.99
C GLN A 27 0.30 -19.17 1.79
N PRO A 28 0.79 -17.92 1.84
CA PRO A 28 -0.03 -16.74 1.61
C PRO A 28 -0.53 -16.69 0.15
N ALA A 29 -1.82 -16.49 -0.04
CA ALA A 29 -2.42 -16.37 -1.36
C ALA A 29 -2.35 -14.92 -1.84
N ARG A 30 -1.59 -14.66 -2.90
CA ARG A 30 -1.49 -13.35 -3.55
C ARG A 30 -2.75 -13.07 -4.35
N PHE A 31 -3.39 -11.93 -4.15
CA PHE A 31 -4.64 -11.62 -4.86
C PHE A 31 -4.66 -10.25 -5.53
N ALA A 32 -3.88 -9.28 -5.04
CA ALA A 32 -3.88 -7.93 -5.58
C ALA A 32 -2.51 -7.25 -5.47
N GLY A 33 -2.29 -6.26 -6.31
CA GLY A 33 -1.23 -5.28 -6.19
C GLY A 33 -1.80 -3.93 -5.76
N ASP A 34 -1.06 -3.22 -4.92
CA ASP A 34 -1.32 -1.84 -4.48
C ASP A 34 0.01 -1.09 -4.42
N ALA A 35 -0.04 0.18 -4.07
CA ALA A 35 1.14 0.97 -3.81
C ALA A 35 0.95 1.89 -2.62
N VAL A 36 2.04 2.21 -1.93
CA VAL A 36 2.09 3.35 -1.01
C VAL A 36 2.56 4.55 -1.80
N VAL A 37 1.81 5.65 -1.72
CA VAL A 37 2.09 6.87 -2.47
C VAL A 37 2.32 8.07 -1.54
N PHE A 38 3.12 9.00 -2.03
CA PHE A 38 3.47 10.23 -1.33
C PHE A 38 2.70 11.38 -1.95
N VAL A 39 1.99 12.11 -1.13
CA VAL A 39 1.09 13.19 -1.57
C VAL A 39 1.39 14.50 -0.86
N THR A 40 1.12 15.59 -1.54
CA THR A 40 1.17 16.94 -0.97
C THR A 40 -0.13 17.67 -1.30
N SER A 41 -0.30 18.86 -0.69
CA SER A 41 -1.34 19.80 -1.12
C SER A 41 -1.32 20.02 -2.64
N LYS A 42 -2.49 20.19 -3.24
CA LYS A 42 -2.64 20.47 -4.67
C LYS A 42 -1.83 21.70 -5.12
N ASN A 43 -1.73 22.70 -4.25
CA ASN A 43 -1.04 23.96 -4.51
C ASN A 43 0.48 23.91 -4.28
N SER A 44 1.01 22.78 -3.85
CA SER A 44 2.45 22.59 -3.65
C SER A 44 3.21 22.73 -4.96
N THR A 45 4.36 23.37 -4.93
CA THR A 45 5.30 23.43 -6.06
C THR A 45 6.07 22.13 -6.27
N ARG A 46 6.00 21.24 -5.28
CA ARG A 46 6.72 19.97 -5.27
C ARG A 46 6.07 18.98 -6.22
N ASN A 47 6.86 18.30 -7.08
CA ASN A 47 6.39 17.31 -8.04
C ASN A 47 7.00 15.92 -7.83
N PHE A 48 8.08 15.82 -7.07
CA PHE A 48 8.78 14.56 -6.84
C PHE A 48 9.37 14.47 -5.43
N ILE A 49 9.77 13.28 -5.07
CA ILE A 49 10.55 12.96 -3.86
C ILE A 49 11.56 11.86 -4.21
N THR A 50 12.77 11.93 -3.66
CA THR A 50 13.79 10.89 -3.84
C THR A 50 13.73 9.84 -2.73
N LEU A 51 14.24 8.62 -3.00
CA LEU A 51 14.35 7.58 -1.97
C LEU A 51 15.20 8.04 -0.78
N ASP A 52 16.30 8.74 -1.04
CA ASP A 52 17.19 9.25 0.01
C ASP A 52 16.48 10.31 0.87
N GLU A 53 15.67 11.16 0.25
CA GLU A 53 14.90 12.17 0.96
C GLU A 53 13.82 11.52 1.84
N ILE A 54 13.10 10.51 1.33
CA ILE A 54 12.13 9.76 2.14
C ILE A 54 12.83 9.17 3.37
N LYS A 55 13.96 8.48 3.17
CA LYS A 55 14.74 7.89 4.26
C LYS A 55 15.19 8.95 5.28
N LYS A 56 15.69 10.08 4.81
CA LYS A 56 16.12 11.19 5.66
C LYS A 56 14.96 11.77 6.49
N GLU A 57 13.81 12.00 5.86
CA GLU A 57 12.63 12.54 6.56
C GLU A 57 12.05 11.57 7.58
N LEU A 58 12.09 10.25 7.33
CA LEU A 58 11.67 9.23 8.29
C LEU A 58 12.52 9.21 9.57
N LEU A 59 13.78 9.64 9.49
CA LEU A 59 14.70 9.71 10.63
C LEU A 59 14.81 11.11 11.23
N SER A 60 14.24 12.10 10.58
CA SER A 60 14.31 13.50 10.98
C SER A 60 13.30 13.84 12.08
N ASN A 61 13.71 14.61 13.07
CA ASN A 61 12.80 15.16 14.08
C ASN A 61 11.80 16.19 13.51
N SER A 62 11.89 16.53 12.23
CA SER A 62 10.95 17.43 11.54
C SER A 62 9.52 16.88 11.48
N ARG A 63 9.38 15.55 11.50
CA ARG A 63 8.09 14.82 11.45
C ARG A 63 7.19 15.26 10.29
N LYS A 64 7.77 15.61 9.16
CA LYS A 64 7.03 16.06 7.98
C LYS A 64 6.26 14.95 7.27
N MET A 65 6.63 13.68 7.47
CA MET A 65 5.89 12.54 6.94
C MET A 65 4.66 12.29 7.81
N ILE A 66 3.49 12.27 7.19
CA ILE A 66 2.20 12.05 7.85
C ILE A 66 1.67 10.67 7.45
N PHE A 67 1.52 9.78 8.42
CA PHE A 67 0.96 8.44 8.24
C PHE A 67 -0.42 8.34 8.90
N ASP A 68 -1.16 7.32 8.51
CA ASP A 68 -2.49 6.99 9.05
C ASP A 68 -2.45 6.30 10.42
N GLY A 69 -1.27 6.02 10.94
CA GLY A 69 -1.03 5.44 12.27
C GLY A 69 0.29 4.70 12.36
N ALA A 70 0.73 4.39 13.59
CA ALA A 70 1.98 3.71 13.88
C ALA A 70 1.96 2.19 13.64
N SER A 71 0.77 1.59 13.54
CA SER A 71 0.60 0.13 13.34
C SER A 71 -0.04 -0.20 12.00
N THR A 72 -0.12 0.77 11.09
CA THR A 72 -0.80 0.60 9.80
C THR A 72 0.08 -0.08 8.76
N GLY A 73 -0.57 -0.64 7.74
CA GLY A 73 0.13 -1.28 6.64
C GLY A 73 1.05 -0.33 5.87
N ASN A 74 0.65 0.95 5.71
CA ASN A 74 1.45 1.96 5.04
C ASN A 74 2.74 2.25 5.81
N PHE A 75 2.62 2.50 7.12
CA PHE A 75 3.75 2.79 7.99
C PHE A 75 4.75 1.62 8.02
N ASN A 76 4.25 0.42 8.34
CA ASN A 76 5.11 -0.77 8.45
C ASN A 76 5.78 -1.12 7.11
N PHE A 77 5.07 -0.98 5.99
CA PHE A 77 5.64 -1.24 4.66
C PHE A 77 6.78 -0.26 4.33
N VAL A 78 6.60 1.03 4.59
CA VAL A 78 7.64 2.04 4.32
C VAL A 78 8.84 1.84 5.25
N ALA A 79 8.63 1.59 6.54
CA ALA A 79 9.71 1.31 7.48
C ALA A 79 10.52 0.07 7.06
N GLN A 80 9.84 -1.03 6.71
CA GLN A 80 10.45 -2.27 6.24
C GLN A 80 11.26 -2.05 4.94
N LYS A 81 10.76 -1.25 4.01
CA LYS A 81 11.43 -0.94 2.74
C LYS A 81 12.80 -0.30 2.93
N PHE A 82 12.98 0.46 3.99
CA PHE A 82 14.25 1.11 4.32
C PHE A 82 15.05 0.39 5.41
N ASN A 83 14.59 -0.77 5.89
CA ASN A 83 15.17 -1.50 7.02
C ASN A 83 15.31 -0.59 8.26
N ILE A 84 14.29 0.22 8.54
CA ILE A 84 14.23 1.08 9.73
C ILE A 84 13.28 0.43 10.73
N GLU A 85 13.77 0.24 11.96
CA GLU A 85 12.93 -0.24 13.05
C GLU A 85 11.81 0.77 13.34
N PRO A 86 10.54 0.33 13.46
CA PRO A 86 9.39 1.21 13.62
C PRO A 86 9.53 2.26 14.73
N GLN A 87 10.16 1.92 15.85
CA GLN A 87 10.40 2.86 16.97
C GLN A 87 11.36 4.00 16.62
N ASN A 88 12.18 3.84 15.60
CA ASN A 88 13.14 4.86 15.16
C ASN A 88 12.55 5.84 14.15
N VAL A 89 11.38 5.53 13.58
CA VAL A 89 10.72 6.40 12.60
C VAL A 89 10.11 7.61 13.28
N LYS A 90 10.39 8.80 12.74
CA LYS A 90 9.85 10.09 13.21
C LYS A 90 8.78 10.56 12.23
N PHE A 91 7.54 10.68 12.70
CA PHE A 91 6.41 11.01 11.83
C PHE A 91 5.29 11.71 12.60
N SER A 92 4.34 12.26 11.87
CA SER A 92 3.07 12.76 12.38
C SER A 92 1.93 11.79 12.03
N VAL A 93 0.84 11.82 12.78
CA VAL A 93 -0.31 10.95 12.57
C VAL A 93 -1.55 11.76 12.27
N ILE A 94 -2.25 11.40 11.19
CA ILE A 94 -3.64 11.79 10.93
C ILE A 94 -4.37 10.48 10.60
N LYS A 95 -5.32 10.08 11.41
CA LYS A 95 -5.98 8.79 11.32
C LYS A 95 -6.84 8.67 10.07
N GLY A 96 -6.46 7.76 9.17
CA GLY A 96 -7.17 7.45 7.92
C GLY A 96 -6.62 8.19 6.69
N ASN A 97 -6.52 7.48 5.56
CA ASN A 97 -5.96 8.01 4.31
C ASN A 97 -6.76 9.23 3.78
N GLU A 98 -8.08 9.17 3.82
CA GLU A 98 -8.96 10.26 3.39
C GLU A 98 -8.78 11.51 4.26
N GLN A 99 -8.63 11.34 5.57
CA GLN A 99 -8.39 12.43 6.50
C GLN A 99 -7.02 13.09 6.29
N ILE A 100 -6.01 12.31 5.88
CA ILE A 100 -4.72 12.88 5.46
C ILE A 100 -4.93 13.79 4.26
N ILE A 101 -5.68 13.34 3.26
CA ILE A 101 -5.99 14.12 2.05
C ILE A 101 -6.74 15.39 2.39
N ASP A 102 -7.77 15.31 3.23
CA ASP A 102 -8.61 16.45 3.60
C ASP A 102 -7.88 17.52 4.42
N GLN A 103 -6.83 17.13 5.11
CA GLN A 103 -6.10 18.03 6.01
C GLN A 103 -4.73 18.45 5.51
N ILE A 104 -4.22 17.86 4.42
CA ILE A 104 -2.84 18.10 3.96
C ILE A 104 -2.57 19.59 3.63
N ASP A 105 -3.59 20.34 3.22
CA ASP A 105 -3.48 21.78 2.95
C ASP A 105 -3.11 22.60 4.19
N LYS A 106 -3.43 22.12 5.39
CA LYS A 106 -3.06 22.76 6.66
C LYS A 106 -1.57 22.59 6.99
N TYR A 107 -0.89 21.68 6.27
CA TYR A 107 0.50 21.31 6.51
C TYR A 107 1.34 21.42 5.22
N PRO A 108 1.57 22.62 4.68
CA PRO A 108 2.11 22.81 3.32
C PRO A 108 3.52 22.26 3.11
N SER A 109 4.29 22.07 4.23
CA SER A 109 5.64 21.47 4.19
C SER A 109 5.63 19.96 4.40
N SER A 110 4.47 19.36 4.66
CA SER A 110 4.37 17.94 4.98
C SER A 110 4.03 17.10 3.76
N ILE A 111 4.28 15.81 3.89
CA ILE A 111 4.05 14.80 2.88
C ILE A 111 3.14 13.74 3.49
N GLY A 112 1.95 13.59 2.94
CA GLY A 112 1.04 12.51 3.29
C GLY A 112 1.50 11.20 2.69
N VAL A 113 1.38 10.12 3.44
CA VAL A 113 1.68 8.74 3.01
C VAL A 113 0.40 7.95 3.06
N ILE A 114 -0.13 7.60 1.90
CA ILE A 114 -1.44 6.95 1.75
C ILE A 114 -1.36 5.71 0.86
N SER A 115 -2.36 4.84 0.94
CA SER A 115 -2.55 3.75 -0.02
C SER A 115 -3.06 4.29 -1.35
N PHE A 116 -2.52 3.81 -2.45
CA PHE A 116 -2.92 4.25 -3.79
C PHE A 116 -4.37 3.90 -4.10
N ASN A 117 -4.87 2.77 -3.62
CA ASN A 117 -6.26 2.36 -3.83
C ASN A 117 -7.29 3.39 -3.32
N THR A 118 -6.94 4.23 -2.35
CA THR A 118 -7.80 5.34 -1.87
C THR A 118 -8.18 6.32 -3.00
N ILE A 119 -7.31 6.46 -3.99
CA ILE A 119 -7.47 7.43 -5.08
C ILE A 119 -7.45 6.81 -6.49
N SER A 120 -7.19 5.52 -6.62
CA SER A 120 -6.95 4.86 -7.92
C SER A 120 -8.22 4.46 -8.65
N ASN A 121 -9.33 4.23 -7.95
CA ASN A 121 -10.57 3.78 -8.58
C ASN A 121 -11.10 4.82 -9.60
N PRO A 122 -11.09 4.51 -10.91
CA PRO A 122 -11.52 5.46 -11.93
C PRO A 122 -13.03 5.68 -11.97
N TYR A 123 -13.80 4.77 -11.39
CA TYR A 123 -15.26 4.79 -11.39
C TYR A 123 -15.85 5.41 -10.12
N SER A 124 -15.04 5.60 -9.06
CA SER A 124 -15.47 6.21 -7.81
C SER A 124 -15.43 7.73 -7.90
N LYS A 125 -16.60 8.38 -7.66
CA LYS A 125 -16.70 9.83 -7.52
C LYS A 125 -15.93 10.36 -6.31
N GLU A 126 -15.90 9.58 -5.23
CA GLU A 126 -15.15 9.90 -4.02
C GLU A 126 -13.65 9.94 -4.31
N ALA A 127 -13.11 8.90 -4.96
CA ALA A 127 -11.71 8.87 -5.37
C ALA A 127 -11.36 10.04 -6.32
N ALA A 128 -12.28 10.42 -7.22
CA ALA A 128 -12.09 11.58 -8.09
C ALA A 128 -11.99 12.88 -7.28
N THR A 129 -12.91 13.11 -6.33
CA THR A 129 -12.89 14.27 -5.44
C THR A 129 -11.62 14.33 -4.60
N LEU A 130 -11.15 13.19 -4.09
CA LEU A 130 -9.91 13.12 -3.31
C LEU A 130 -8.68 13.47 -4.18
N ARG A 131 -8.62 12.98 -5.42
CA ARG A 131 -7.53 13.33 -6.37
C ARG A 131 -7.43 14.81 -6.66
N GLU A 132 -8.55 15.54 -6.69
CA GLU A 132 -8.56 16.98 -6.94
C GLU A 132 -7.92 17.80 -5.82
N LYS A 133 -7.90 17.28 -4.57
CA LYS A 133 -7.36 17.98 -3.39
C LYS A 133 -5.84 17.86 -3.25
N ILE A 134 -5.23 16.89 -3.90
CA ILE A 134 -3.82 16.55 -3.71
C ILE A 134 -3.01 16.53 -5.00
N LYS A 135 -1.72 16.52 -4.82
CA LYS A 135 -0.73 16.20 -5.84
C LYS A 135 0.04 14.95 -5.43
N VAL A 136 0.01 13.93 -6.27
CA VAL A 136 0.81 12.71 -6.07
C VAL A 136 2.22 12.98 -6.59
N LEU A 137 3.21 12.74 -5.74
CA LEU A 137 4.62 12.91 -6.07
C LEU A 137 5.14 11.71 -6.85
N SER A 138 5.96 11.97 -7.87
CA SER A 138 6.78 10.91 -8.44
C SER A 138 7.92 10.55 -7.47
N VAL A 139 8.32 9.27 -7.47
CA VAL A 139 9.46 8.81 -6.69
C VAL A 139 10.68 8.65 -7.62
N ILE A 140 11.78 9.27 -7.25
CA ILE A 140 13.04 9.14 -7.97
C ILE A 140 13.91 8.12 -7.23
N ASP A 141 14.35 7.10 -7.97
CA ASP A 141 15.24 6.05 -7.43
C ASP A 141 16.71 6.51 -7.36
N ASN A 142 17.57 5.65 -6.80
CA ASN A 142 18.99 5.93 -6.64
C ASN A 142 19.76 6.00 -7.98
N LYS A 143 19.11 5.64 -9.10
CA LYS A 143 19.65 5.77 -10.46
C LYS A 143 19.19 7.04 -11.16
N GLY A 144 18.37 7.86 -10.48
CA GLY A 144 17.79 9.09 -11.04
C GLY A 144 16.55 8.85 -11.92
N VAL A 145 16.00 7.64 -11.93
CA VAL A 145 14.78 7.35 -12.70
C VAL A 145 13.56 7.74 -11.90
N SER A 146 12.65 8.50 -12.53
CA SER A 146 11.40 8.96 -11.93
C SER A 146 10.25 8.02 -12.25
N TYR A 147 9.49 7.63 -11.22
CA TYR A 147 8.33 6.75 -11.34
C TYR A 147 7.09 7.41 -10.76
N LEU A 148 6.03 7.49 -11.56
CA LEU A 148 4.69 7.80 -11.07
C LEU A 148 3.94 6.50 -10.72
N PRO A 149 3.09 6.50 -9.69
CA PRO A 149 2.22 5.36 -9.40
C PRO A 149 1.08 5.33 -10.42
N THR A 150 1.25 4.52 -11.43
CA THR A 150 0.22 4.24 -12.46
C THR A 150 -0.11 2.76 -12.45
N THR A 151 -1.26 2.40 -13.04
CA THR A 151 -1.64 1.00 -13.25
C THR A 151 -0.51 0.18 -13.87
N GLU A 152 0.18 0.75 -14.87
CA GLU A 152 1.28 0.08 -15.56
C GLU A 152 2.50 -0.10 -14.65
N THR A 153 2.94 0.96 -13.96
CA THR A 153 4.13 0.91 -13.11
C THR A 153 3.94 0.01 -11.88
N ILE A 154 2.71 -0.07 -11.37
CA ILE A 154 2.34 -0.98 -10.26
C ILE A 154 2.28 -2.42 -10.77
N ARG A 155 1.59 -2.68 -11.89
CA ARG A 155 1.51 -4.02 -12.50
C ARG A 155 2.90 -4.61 -12.79
N ASN A 156 3.79 -3.79 -13.33
CA ASN A 156 5.14 -4.20 -13.71
C ASN A 156 6.15 -4.13 -12.55
N MET A 157 5.68 -3.86 -11.32
CA MET A 157 6.51 -3.70 -10.12
C MET A 157 7.64 -2.68 -10.26
N LYS A 158 7.48 -1.69 -11.16
CA LYS A 158 8.48 -0.65 -11.42
C LYS A 158 8.42 0.49 -10.41
N TYR A 159 7.21 0.82 -9.92
CA TYR A 159 7.09 1.85 -8.89
C TYR A 159 7.72 1.36 -7.58
N PRO A 160 8.65 2.11 -6.97
CA PRO A 160 9.46 1.61 -5.85
C PRO A 160 8.67 1.17 -4.61
N PHE A 161 7.49 1.72 -4.40
CA PHE A 161 6.63 1.40 -3.26
C PHE A 161 5.40 0.57 -3.67
N THR A 162 5.52 -0.22 -4.73
CA THR A 162 4.54 -1.26 -5.06
C THR A 162 4.58 -2.38 -4.03
N ARG A 163 3.42 -2.86 -3.61
CA ARG A 163 3.27 -3.97 -2.67
C ARG A 163 2.25 -4.98 -3.18
N ILE A 164 2.43 -6.23 -2.77
CA ILE A 164 1.46 -7.30 -3.01
C ILE A 164 0.60 -7.46 -1.77
N LEU A 165 -0.69 -7.65 -1.98
CA LEU A 165 -1.65 -7.98 -0.94
C LEU A 165 -1.85 -9.49 -0.91
N TYR A 166 -1.85 -10.05 0.30
CA TYR A 166 -1.95 -11.48 0.54
C TYR A 166 -3.12 -11.80 1.46
N PHE A 167 -3.76 -12.91 1.22
CA PHE A 167 -4.57 -13.59 2.22
C PHE A 167 -3.73 -14.64 2.96
N LEU A 168 -3.95 -14.74 4.26
CA LEU A 168 -3.45 -15.81 5.09
C LEU A 168 -4.62 -16.37 5.90
N THR A 169 -4.74 -17.69 5.98
CA THR A 169 -5.79 -18.39 6.71
C THR A 169 -5.21 -19.48 7.61
N ASN A 170 -5.87 -19.73 8.71
CA ASN A 170 -5.61 -20.87 9.59
C ASN A 170 -6.54 -22.06 9.30
N GLU A 171 -7.36 -21.97 8.25
CA GLU A 171 -8.23 -23.06 7.82
C GLU A 171 -7.51 -24.06 6.92
N GLY A 172 -7.85 -25.34 7.06
CA GLY A 172 -7.50 -26.38 6.09
C GLY A 172 -8.24 -26.21 4.75
N ASN A 173 -8.18 -27.23 3.89
CA ASN A 173 -8.62 -27.16 2.48
C ASN A 173 -10.13 -26.91 2.27
N PHE A 174 -10.97 -27.03 3.29
CA PHE A 174 -12.42 -27.00 3.21
C PHE A 174 -13.03 -26.09 4.28
N GLY A 175 -12.83 -24.79 4.17
CA GLY A 175 -13.46 -23.80 5.04
C GLY A 175 -14.01 -22.63 4.26
N VAL A 176 -14.81 -21.78 4.91
CA VAL A 176 -15.38 -20.57 4.31
C VAL A 176 -14.26 -19.59 3.90
N GLY A 177 -13.23 -19.47 4.73
CA GLY A 177 -12.07 -18.64 4.43
C GLY A 177 -11.32 -19.09 3.19
N ASN A 178 -11.09 -20.40 3.05
CA ASN A 178 -10.51 -20.97 1.84
C ASN A 178 -11.37 -20.76 0.60
N GLY A 179 -12.70 -20.91 0.72
CA GLY A 179 -13.66 -20.63 -0.33
C GLY A 179 -13.59 -19.17 -0.79
N PHE A 180 -13.51 -18.24 0.15
CA PHE A 180 -13.34 -16.81 -0.12
C PHE A 180 -12.02 -16.51 -0.82
N ILE A 181 -10.90 -17.08 -0.35
CA ILE A 181 -9.58 -16.90 -0.98
C ILE A 181 -9.60 -17.42 -2.43
N ARG A 182 -10.13 -18.61 -2.64
CA ARG A 182 -10.26 -19.19 -4.00
C ARG A 182 -11.11 -18.31 -4.91
N PHE A 183 -12.28 -17.86 -4.43
CA PHE A 183 -13.13 -16.94 -5.19
C PHE A 183 -12.38 -15.67 -5.57
N SER A 184 -11.68 -15.04 -4.62
CA SER A 184 -10.93 -13.81 -4.85
C SER A 184 -9.84 -13.96 -5.92
N CYS A 185 -9.30 -15.16 -6.11
CA CYS A 185 -8.30 -15.48 -7.12
C CYS A 185 -8.91 -15.91 -8.48
N THR A 186 -10.25 -16.06 -8.58
CA THR A 186 -10.92 -16.34 -9.87
C THR A 186 -11.00 -15.10 -10.75
N GLN A 187 -11.37 -15.28 -12.02
CA GLN A 187 -11.61 -14.17 -12.95
C GLN A 187 -12.64 -13.17 -12.40
N ILE A 188 -13.74 -13.65 -11.83
CA ILE A 188 -14.79 -12.79 -11.26
C ILE A 188 -14.25 -12.03 -10.04
N GLY A 189 -13.56 -12.70 -9.11
CA GLY A 189 -12.92 -12.06 -7.97
C GLY A 189 -11.90 -11.00 -8.38
N GLN A 190 -11.13 -11.26 -9.44
CA GLN A 190 -10.14 -10.29 -9.95
C GLN A 190 -10.79 -9.09 -10.66
N ILE A 191 -12.00 -9.24 -11.22
CA ILE A 191 -12.80 -8.10 -11.69
C ILE A 191 -13.22 -7.22 -10.51
N VAL A 192 -13.66 -7.82 -9.40
CA VAL A 192 -13.96 -7.07 -8.17
C VAL A 192 -12.73 -6.33 -7.66
N VAL A 193 -11.57 -6.99 -7.58
CA VAL A 193 -10.29 -6.37 -7.20
C VAL A 193 -9.99 -5.14 -8.08
N SER A 194 -10.18 -5.25 -9.39
CA SER A 194 -9.98 -4.14 -10.32
C SER A 194 -10.97 -2.99 -10.10
N ASN A 195 -12.23 -3.30 -9.84
CA ASN A 195 -13.27 -2.31 -9.62
C ASN A 195 -13.06 -1.52 -8.31
N GLU A 196 -12.36 -2.11 -7.34
CA GLU A 196 -11.99 -1.45 -6.09
C GLU A 196 -10.66 -0.66 -6.20
N GLY A 197 -10.16 -0.44 -7.42
CA GLY A 197 -8.95 0.35 -7.67
C GLY A 197 -7.63 -0.35 -7.39
N LEU A 198 -7.66 -1.63 -7.05
CA LEU A 198 -6.48 -2.46 -6.88
C LEU A 198 -6.04 -3.08 -8.21
N GLN A 199 -4.78 -3.47 -8.31
CA GLN A 199 -4.29 -4.19 -9.48
C GLN A 199 -4.53 -5.69 -9.30
N PRO A 200 -5.27 -6.37 -10.19
CA PRO A 200 -5.41 -7.81 -10.16
C PRO A 200 -4.05 -8.51 -10.21
N TYR A 201 -3.84 -9.46 -9.31
CA TYR A 201 -2.63 -10.29 -9.33
C TYR A 201 -2.71 -11.39 -10.38
N ASN A 202 -3.88 -12.05 -10.48
CA ASN A 202 -4.13 -13.08 -11.48
C ASN A 202 -4.73 -12.45 -12.73
N ILE A 203 -4.01 -12.54 -13.85
CA ILE A 203 -4.45 -12.00 -15.12
C ILE A 203 -4.99 -13.15 -15.97
N PHE A 204 -6.29 -13.09 -16.29
CA PHE A 204 -6.93 -14.03 -17.18
C PHE A 204 -6.95 -13.48 -18.61
N LYS A 205 -6.53 -14.30 -19.57
CA LYS A 205 -6.71 -13.95 -20.99
C LYS A 205 -8.20 -13.94 -21.30
N ARG A 206 -8.67 -12.89 -21.99
CA ARG A 206 -10.01 -12.94 -22.57
C ARG A 206 -9.97 -13.98 -23.69
N GLU A 207 -10.82 -15.01 -23.59
CA GLU A 207 -11.16 -15.82 -24.74
C GLU A 207 -12.03 -14.97 -25.65
N VAL A 208 -11.59 -14.79 -26.89
CA VAL A 208 -12.30 -14.04 -27.95
C VAL A 208 -13.15 -15.02 -28.70
#